data_ebd7190ee0560e2f5ff90cc68e262945
#
_entry.id   ebd7190ee0560e2f5ff90cc68e262945
#
_cell.length_a   1.000
_cell.length_b   1.000
_cell.length_c   1.000
_cell.angle_alpha   90.00
_cell.angle_beta   90.00
_cell.angle_gamma   90.00
#
_symmetry.space_group_name_H-M   'P 1'
#
loop_
_entity.id
_entity.type
_entity.pdbx_description
1 polymer ?
#
loop_
_entity_poly.entity_id
_entity_poly.type
_entity_poly.pdbx_seq_one_letter_code
_entity_poly.pdbx_strand_id
1 'polypeptide(L)'
;MCGVLVLGVCSLKGGVGKTSVTLGLASAASERGLRTLVIDLDPQGDATMALGARVSPGSPDVSAVLDDPSQATVAAATVPSSWTAAGLDVLAGSERSASHDRLDDTDVDRLRYALSWVSDYDLVLVDCPPSLGGLTRTGLVACDRAVVVTEPGLFAVMAVGRAMRTIDDLRRGPSPALQPLGIVVNRVRARSIEQAFRLEELQNLYGPLVLSPVVPERAALQQAQGAAQPVHAWPGQAAAELAQTFEALLERAWRAPRR
;
A
#
# COMPACT_ATOMS: atom_id res chain seq x y z
N MET A 1 8.37 -14.14 19.01
CA MET A 1 8.64 -12.94 18.20
C MET A 1 7.51 -12.84 17.19
N CYS A 2 6.78 -11.72 17.16
CA CYS A 2 5.77 -11.49 16.10
C CYS A 2 6.53 -11.32 14.79
N GLY A 3 6.22 -12.12 13.77
CA GLY A 3 6.83 -11.97 12.44
C GLY A 3 6.48 -10.61 11.79
N VAL A 4 7.22 -10.22 10.78
CA VAL A 4 6.96 -9.04 9.95
C VAL A 4 5.56 -9.15 9.33
N LEU A 5 4.74 -8.10 9.39
CA LEU A 5 3.49 -8.03 8.66
C LEU A 5 3.72 -7.41 7.28
N VAL A 6 3.41 -8.13 6.21
CA VAL A 6 3.49 -7.61 4.84
C VAL A 6 2.09 -7.31 4.32
N LEU A 7 1.81 -6.03 4.06
CA LEU A 7 0.51 -5.52 3.64
C LEU A 7 0.58 -4.90 2.24
N GLY A 8 -0.10 -5.52 1.27
CA GLY A 8 -0.23 -4.99 -0.09
C GLY A 8 -1.40 -4.03 -0.22
N VAL A 9 -1.14 -2.87 -0.82
CA VAL A 9 -2.16 -1.86 -1.11
C VAL A 9 -2.36 -1.80 -2.62
N CYS A 10 -3.52 -2.20 -3.11
CA CYS A 10 -3.80 -2.31 -4.53
C CYS A 10 -5.12 -1.63 -4.94
N SER A 11 -5.26 -1.36 -6.22
CA SER A 11 -6.50 -0.84 -6.83
C SER A 11 -6.52 -1.19 -8.31
N LEU A 12 -7.71 -1.28 -8.91
CA LEU A 12 -7.86 -1.44 -10.36
C LEU A 12 -7.90 -0.11 -11.11
N LYS A 13 -8.15 1.00 -10.40
CA LYS A 13 -8.34 2.32 -11.03
C LYS A 13 -7.24 3.26 -10.56
N GLY A 14 -6.63 3.97 -11.51
CA GLY A 14 -5.72 5.08 -11.20
C GLY A 14 -6.46 6.23 -10.49
N GLY A 15 -5.73 6.95 -9.66
CA GLY A 15 -6.26 8.16 -9.03
C GLY A 15 -7.16 7.97 -7.81
N VAL A 16 -7.48 6.75 -7.37
CA VAL A 16 -8.32 6.50 -6.17
C VAL A 16 -7.58 6.76 -4.84
N GLY A 17 -6.28 7.11 -4.90
CA GLY A 17 -5.48 7.43 -3.72
C GLY A 17 -4.88 6.23 -3.02
N LYS A 18 -4.50 5.21 -3.76
CA LYS A 18 -3.77 4.04 -3.27
C LYS A 18 -2.51 4.44 -2.50
N THR A 19 -1.60 5.18 -3.14
CA THR A 19 -0.39 5.73 -2.53
C THR A 19 -0.71 6.59 -1.31
N SER A 20 -1.80 7.39 -1.35
CA SER A 20 -2.24 8.18 -0.19
C SER A 20 -2.62 7.30 1.01
N VAL A 21 -3.24 6.14 0.76
CA VAL A 21 -3.56 5.16 1.82
C VAL A 21 -2.28 4.50 2.34
N THR A 22 -1.37 4.10 1.45
CA THR A 22 -0.04 3.55 1.83
C THR A 22 0.72 4.53 2.74
N LEU A 23 0.81 5.80 2.35
CA LEU A 23 1.48 6.86 3.12
C LEU A 23 0.77 7.15 4.45
N GLY A 24 -0.56 7.13 4.48
CA GLY A 24 -1.34 7.28 5.70
C GLY A 24 -1.07 6.16 6.71
N LEU A 25 -1.00 4.91 6.23
CA LEU A 25 -0.65 3.75 7.04
C LEU A 25 0.82 3.81 7.52
N ALA A 26 1.75 4.24 6.66
CA ALA A 26 3.15 4.47 7.04
C ALA A 26 3.27 5.56 8.12
N SER A 27 2.49 6.64 8.00
CA SER A 27 2.42 7.70 9.01
C SER A 27 1.91 7.19 10.35
N ALA A 28 0.86 6.35 10.36
CA ALA A 28 0.35 5.73 11.58
C ALA A 28 1.34 4.73 12.20
N ALA A 29 2.06 3.99 11.37
CA ALA A 29 3.10 3.07 11.83
C ALA A 29 4.28 3.81 12.47
N SER A 30 4.72 4.91 11.86
CA SER A 30 5.77 5.79 12.42
C SER A 30 5.37 6.37 13.77
N GLU A 31 4.13 6.82 13.94
CA GLU A 31 3.62 7.34 15.22
C GLU A 31 3.64 6.27 16.32
N ARG A 32 3.43 5.01 15.96
CA ARG A 32 3.55 3.86 16.88
C ARG A 32 4.98 3.39 17.13
N GLY A 33 5.97 4.00 16.51
CA GLY A 33 7.37 3.59 16.60
C GLY A 33 7.67 2.25 15.91
N LEU A 34 6.82 1.80 14.97
CA LEU A 34 7.04 0.58 14.21
C LEU A 34 8.11 0.81 13.14
N ARG A 35 9.12 -0.07 13.09
CA ARG A 35 10.07 -0.09 11.98
C ARG A 35 9.34 -0.53 10.71
N THR A 36 9.29 0.36 9.73
CA THR A 36 8.45 0.18 8.56
C THR A 36 9.27 0.30 7.27
N LEU A 37 9.08 -0.64 6.36
CA LEU A 37 9.58 -0.55 4.98
C LEU A 37 8.39 -0.28 4.05
N VAL A 38 8.48 0.77 3.24
CA VAL A 38 7.56 1.00 2.12
C VAL A 38 8.22 0.55 0.83
N ILE A 39 7.59 -0.34 0.10
CA ILE A 39 8.02 -0.81 -1.23
C ILE A 39 7.17 -0.13 -2.28
N ASP A 40 7.80 0.68 -3.12
CA ASP A 40 7.12 1.39 -4.20
C ASP A 40 7.25 0.57 -5.50
N LEU A 41 6.19 -0.17 -5.84
CA LEU A 41 6.13 -0.95 -7.09
C LEU A 41 5.55 -0.13 -8.26
N ASP A 42 4.97 1.06 -7.97
CA ASP A 42 4.41 1.88 -9.05
C ASP A 42 5.55 2.51 -9.88
N PRO A 43 5.59 2.30 -11.20
CA PRO A 43 6.58 2.93 -12.06
C PRO A 43 6.62 4.46 -11.98
N GLN A 44 5.55 5.09 -11.49
CA GLN A 44 5.52 6.55 -11.29
C GLN A 44 6.37 7.01 -10.10
N GLY A 45 6.68 6.14 -9.13
CA GLY A 45 7.53 6.48 -8.00
C GLY A 45 6.92 7.47 -7.00
N ASP A 46 5.59 7.61 -6.99
CA ASP A 46 4.89 8.60 -6.18
C ASP A 46 5.11 8.40 -4.66
N ALA A 47 5.15 7.15 -4.20
CA ALA A 47 5.42 6.85 -2.79
C ALA A 47 6.87 7.22 -2.42
N THR A 48 7.83 6.89 -3.28
CA THR A 48 9.25 7.25 -3.11
C THR A 48 9.43 8.76 -2.97
N MET A 49 8.80 9.53 -3.85
CA MET A 49 8.86 10.98 -3.84
C MET A 49 8.19 11.57 -2.59
N ALA A 50 6.99 11.12 -2.24
CA ALA A 50 6.24 11.65 -1.09
C ALA A 50 6.87 11.29 0.27
N LEU A 51 7.64 10.20 0.34
CA LEU A 51 8.46 9.85 1.50
C LEU A 51 9.79 10.61 1.54
N GLY A 52 10.05 11.46 0.54
CA GLY A 52 11.27 12.26 0.43
C GLY A 52 12.53 11.40 0.37
N ALA A 53 12.44 10.19 -0.17
CA ALA A 53 13.56 9.29 -0.33
C ALA A 53 14.58 9.86 -1.32
N ARG A 54 15.84 9.95 -0.90
CA ARG A 54 16.92 10.49 -1.75
C ARG A 54 17.61 9.33 -2.47
N VAL A 55 17.23 9.12 -3.72
CA VAL A 55 17.82 8.11 -4.59
C VAL A 55 18.91 8.77 -5.45
N SER A 56 20.14 8.28 -5.36
CA SER A 56 21.24 8.77 -6.22
C SER A 56 21.09 8.23 -7.64
N PRO A 57 21.46 9.00 -8.69
CA PRO A 57 21.46 8.48 -10.05
C PRO A 57 22.28 7.18 -10.17
N GLY A 58 21.70 6.14 -10.75
CA GLY A 58 22.36 4.84 -10.94
C GLY A 58 22.31 3.90 -9.71
N SER A 59 21.74 4.33 -8.58
CA SER A 59 21.49 3.42 -7.47
C SER A 59 20.50 2.32 -7.87
N PRO A 60 20.63 1.12 -7.27
CA PRO A 60 19.59 0.09 -7.36
C PRO A 60 18.24 0.61 -6.88
N ASP A 61 17.18 0.07 -7.43
CA ASP A 61 15.78 0.37 -7.13
C ASP A 61 14.97 -0.93 -7.13
N VAL A 62 13.66 -0.84 -7.05
CA VAL A 62 12.77 -2.01 -7.04
C VAL A 62 12.93 -2.87 -8.29
N SER A 63 13.23 -2.27 -9.47
CA SER A 63 13.49 -3.03 -10.69
C SER A 63 14.74 -3.91 -10.54
N ALA A 64 15.83 -3.35 -10.00
CA ALA A 64 17.05 -4.12 -9.74
C ALA A 64 16.80 -5.27 -8.74
N VAL A 65 15.96 -5.07 -7.72
CA VAL A 65 15.55 -6.12 -6.78
C VAL A 65 14.72 -7.21 -7.47
N LEU A 66 13.86 -6.84 -8.40
CA LEU A 66 13.09 -7.81 -9.19
C LEU A 66 13.98 -8.58 -10.17
N ASP A 67 15.07 -7.99 -10.67
CA ASP A 67 16.07 -8.67 -11.51
C ASP A 67 16.99 -9.61 -10.69
N ASP A 68 17.47 -9.13 -9.54
CA ASP A 68 18.33 -9.86 -8.61
C ASP A 68 17.83 -9.68 -7.16
N PRO A 69 16.99 -10.60 -6.65
CA PRO A 69 16.41 -10.50 -5.31
C PRO A 69 17.38 -10.93 -4.20
N SER A 70 18.67 -10.66 -4.35
CA SER A 70 19.70 -10.94 -3.33
C SER A 70 19.65 -9.96 -2.17
N GLN A 71 20.16 -10.36 -1.01
CA GLN A 71 20.28 -9.51 0.17
C GLN A 71 21.05 -8.22 -0.13
N ALA A 72 22.13 -8.32 -0.92
CA ALA A 72 22.96 -7.17 -1.27
C ALA A 72 22.18 -6.14 -2.09
N THR A 73 21.39 -6.60 -3.08
CA THR A 73 20.57 -5.73 -3.94
C THR A 73 19.45 -5.09 -3.15
N VAL A 74 18.76 -5.85 -2.28
CA VAL A 74 17.71 -5.32 -1.39
C VAL A 74 18.28 -4.21 -0.48
N ALA A 75 19.42 -4.47 0.15
CA ALA A 75 20.07 -3.48 1.02
C ALA A 75 20.50 -2.22 0.26
N ALA A 76 21.02 -2.38 -0.97
CA ALA A 76 21.46 -1.26 -1.80
C ALA A 76 20.28 -0.43 -2.38
N ALA A 77 19.13 -1.05 -2.61
CA ALA A 77 17.93 -0.39 -3.12
C ALA A 77 17.06 0.25 -2.02
N THR A 78 17.33 -0.05 -0.75
CA THR A 78 16.61 0.49 0.40
C THR A 78 17.28 1.76 0.88
N VAL A 79 16.51 2.84 0.98
CA VAL A 79 17.00 4.15 1.41
C VAL A 79 16.11 4.70 2.53
N PRO A 80 16.65 5.52 3.46
CA PRO A 80 15.84 6.12 4.51
C PRO A 80 14.86 7.15 3.93
N SER A 81 13.66 7.22 4.53
CA SER A 81 12.71 8.30 4.30
C SER A 81 13.24 9.61 4.92
N SER A 82 12.87 10.76 4.34
CA SER A 82 13.12 12.07 4.96
C SER A 82 12.15 12.41 6.09
N TRP A 83 11.11 11.60 6.31
CA TRP A 83 10.23 11.79 7.45
C TRP A 83 11.04 11.63 8.74
N THR A 84 10.83 12.53 9.69
CA THR A 84 11.68 12.62 10.89
C THR A 84 11.56 11.44 11.86
N ALA A 85 10.63 10.54 11.63
CA ALA A 85 10.47 9.33 12.43
C ALA A 85 11.58 8.31 12.12
N ALA A 86 12.31 7.89 13.12
CA ALA A 86 13.31 6.83 12.99
C ALA A 86 12.65 5.50 12.60
N GLY A 87 13.27 4.79 11.64
CA GLY A 87 12.85 3.43 11.29
C GLY A 87 11.81 3.36 10.15
N LEU A 88 11.69 4.40 9.33
CA LEU A 88 10.94 4.35 8.09
C LEU A 88 11.89 4.39 6.89
N ASP A 89 11.93 3.30 6.16
CA ASP A 89 12.75 3.15 4.95
C ASP A 89 11.89 2.89 3.72
N VAL A 90 12.48 3.11 2.55
CA VAL A 90 11.83 2.98 1.25
C VAL A 90 12.67 2.10 0.33
N LEU A 91 12.10 1.04 -0.19
CA LEU A 91 12.62 0.36 -1.37
C LEU A 91 12.08 1.14 -2.59
N ALA A 92 12.99 1.90 -3.20
CA ALA A 92 12.63 2.96 -4.12
C ALA A 92 12.02 2.44 -5.42
N GLY A 93 10.91 3.06 -5.85
CA GLY A 93 10.29 2.84 -7.17
C GLY A 93 11.03 3.52 -8.30
N SER A 94 10.88 3.01 -9.51
CA SER A 94 11.39 3.65 -10.73
C SER A 94 10.61 3.24 -11.97
N GLU A 95 10.66 4.07 -13.02
CA GLU A 95 10.05 3.77 -14.31
C GLU A 95 10.53 2.44 -14.92
N ARG A 96 11.74 1.98 -14.57
CA ARG A 96 12.28 0.71 -15.03
C ARG A 96 11.46 -0.49 -14.59
N SER A 97 10.76 -0.40 -13.46
CA SER A 97 9.90 -1.46 -12.95
C SER A 97 8.76 -1.83 -13.91
N ALA A 98 8.38 -0.93 -14.82
CA ALA A 98 7.37 -1.20 -15.86
C ALA A 98 7.75 -2.40 -16.76
N SER A 99 9.02 -2.72 -16.92
CA SER A 99 9.48 -3.90 -17.68
C SER A 99 9.06 -5.23 -17.04
N HIS A 100 8.77 -5.22 -15.74
CA HIS A 100 8.32 -6.37 -14.96
C HIS A 100 6.78 -6.50 -14.91
N ASP A 101 6.02 -5.57 -15.52
CA ASP A 101 4.55 -5.68 -15.55
C ASP A 101 4.06 -6.67 -16.61
N ARG A 102 4.63 -7.88 -16.60
CA ARG A 102 4.26 -9.00 -17.47
C ARG A 102 3.44 -10.02 -16.69
N LEU A 103 2.51 -10.67 -17.38
CA LEU A 103 1.62 -11.67 -16.79
C LEU A 103 2.20 -13.10 -16.85
N ASP A 104 3.49 -13.27 -17.15
CA ASP A 104 4.10 -14.58 -17.04
C ASP A 104 4.34 -14.93 -15.55
N ASP A 105 4.00 -16.15 -15.18
CA ASP A 105 4.08 -16.59 -13.78
C ASP A 105 5.52 -16.91 -13.34
N THR A 106 6.53 -16.74 -14.22
CA THR A 106 7.92 -17.13 -13.95
C THR A 106 8.60 -16.27 -12.89
N ASP A 107 8.15 -15.03 -12.71
CA ASP A 107 8.79 -14.03 -11.86
C ASP A 107 7.91 -13.57 -10.68
N VAL A 108 6.73 -14.16 -10.52
CA VAL A 108 5.73 -13.72 -9.53
C VAL A 108 6.22 -13.82 -8.07
N ASP A 109 7.20 -14.67 -7.80
CA ASP A 109 7.76 -14.92 -6.46
C ASP A 109 8.98 -14.05 -6.12
N ARG A 110 9.50 -13.27 -7.04
CA ARG A 110 10.75 -12.53 -6.86
C ARG A 110 10.73 -11.58 -5.69
N LEU A 111 9.67 -10.80 -5.52
CA LEU A 111 9.55 -9.91 -4.38
C LEU A 111 9.41 -10.68 -3.05
N ARG A 112 8.66 -11.79 -3.05
CA ARG A 112 8.55 -12.64 -1.87
C ARG A 112 9.91 -13.21 -1.45
N TYR A 113 10.73 -13.61 -2.43
CA TYR A 113 12.08 -14.08 -2.16
C TYR A 113 12.96 -12.94 -1.63
N ALA A 114 12.90 -11.75 -2.22
CA ALA A 114 13.60 -10.57 -1.72
C ALA A 114 13.23 -10.24 -0.27
N LEU A 115 11.95 -10.36 0.09
CA LEU A 115 11.46 -10.11 1.45
C LEU A 115 11.94 -11.15 2.48
N SER A 116 12.44 -12.30 2.06
CA SER A 116 13.05 -13.26 2.99
C SER A 116 14.33 -12.73 3.66
N TRP A 117 14.95 -11.70 3.07
CA TRP A 117 16.10 -10.98 3.63
C TRP A 117 15.72 -9.81 4.54
N VAL A 118 14.41 -9.49 4.63
CA VAL A 118 13.89 -8.33 5.36
C VAL A 118 13.37 -8.79 6.72
N SER A 119 14.23 -8.81 7.74
CA SER A 119 13.90 -9.26 9.11
C SER A 119 13.81 -8.12 10.13
N ASP A 120 14.32 -6.94 9.80
CA ASP A 120 14.52 -5.85 10.76
C ASP A 120 13.33 -4.89 10.86
N TYR A 121 12.23 -5.18 10.17
CA TYR A 121 11.02 -4.37 10.18
C TYR A 121 9.87 -5.08 10.91
N ASP A 122 8.96 -4.28 11.44
CA ASP A 122 7.72 -4.75 12.05
C ASP A 122 6.59 -4.80 10.99
N LEU A 123 6.64 -3.87 10.02
CA LEU A 123 5.66 -3.70 8.95
C LEU A 123 6.35 -3.47 7.60
N VAL A 124 5.84 -4.14 6.58
CA VAL A 124 6.16 -3.85 5.17
C VAL A 124 4.88 -3.44 4.46
N LEU A 125 4.88 -2.27 3.82
CA LEU A 125 3.78 -1.77 3.00
C LEU A 125 4.19 -1.84 1.53
N VAL A 126 3.42 -2.53 0.71
CA VAL A 126 3.68 -2.65 -0.74
C VAL A 126 2.68 -1.78 -1.49
N ASP A 127 3.14 -0.64 -2.05
CA ASP A 127 2.33 0.22 -2.91
C ASP A 127 2.36 -0.31 -4.34
N CYS A 128 1.26 -0.93 -4.78
CA CYS A 128 1.15 -1.57 -6.09
C CYS A 128 0.83 -0.52 -7.19
N PRO A 129 1.12 -0.76 -8.48
CA PRO A 129 0.64 0.09 -9.56
C PRO A 129 -0.89 0.09 -9.72
N PRO A 130 -1.49 1.07 -10.45
CA PRO A 130 -2.93 1.18 -10.64
C PRO A 130 -3.47 0.20 -11.69
N SER A 131 -3.03 -1.05 -11.62
CA SER A 131 -3.43 -2.15 -12.51
C SER A 131 -3.49 -3.45 -11.71
N LEU A 132 -3.98 -4.51 -12.32
CA LEU A 132 -3.89 -5.88 -11.79
C LEU A 132 -2.93 -6.73 -12.65
N GLY A 133 -1.91 -6.07 -13.21
CA GLY A 133 -0.87 -6.65 -14.04
C GLY A 133 0.17 -7.46 -13.25
N GLY A 134 1.27 -7.77 -13.90
CA GLY A 134 2.36 -8.59 -13.35
C GLY A 134 2.95 -8.01 -12.06
N LEU A 135 3.27 -6.71 -12.04
CA LEU A 135 3.81 -6.04 -10.86
C LEU A 135 2.88 -6.12 -9.65
N THR A 136 1.56 -5.87 -9.84
CA THR A 136 0.59 -6.01 -8.74
C THR A 136 0.50 -7.44 -8.26
N ARG A 137 0.52 -8.43 -9.15
CA ARG A 137 0.52 -9.85 -8.78
C ARG A 137 1.77 -10.21 -8.00
N THR A 138 2.96 -9.79 -8.45
CA THR A 138 4.25 -9.98 -7.76
C THR A 138 4.22 -9.33 -6.37
N GLY A 139 3.69 -8.12 -6.26
CA GLY A 139 3.51 -7.44 -4.97
C GLY A 139 2.59 -8.21 -4.03
N LEU A 140 1.42 -8.62 -4.50
CA LEU A 140 0.43 -9.32 -3.69
C LEU A 140 0.88 -10.73 -3.28
N VAL A 141 1.63 -11.45 -4.13
CA VAL A 141 2.20 -12.76 -3.79
C VAL A 141 3.17 -12.68 -2.61
N ALA A 142 3.85 -11.56 -2.46
CA ALA A 142 4.76 -11.31 -1.35
C ALA A 142 4.06 -10.92 -0.04
N CYS A 143 2.73 -10.69 -0.05
CA CYS A 143 1.99 -10.14 1.08
C CYS A 143 1.26 -11.21 1.91
N ASP A 144 1.13 -10.94 3.23
CA ASP A 144 0.23 -11.67 4.13
C ASP A 144 -1.22 -11.22 3.94
N ARG A 145 -1.39 -9.91 3.71
CA ARG A 145 -2.69 -9.25 3.62
C ARG A 145 -2.76 -8.30 2.44
N ALA A 146 -3.93 -8.21 1.81
CA ALA A 146 -4.22 -7.26 0.74
C ALA A 146 -5.33 -6.29 1.13
N VAL A 147 -5.09 -5.00 0.91
CA VAL A 147 -6.09 -3.93 1.00
C VAL A 147 -6.42 -3.47 -0.41
N VAL A 148 -7.71 -3.46 -0.73
CA VAL A 148 -8.22 -2.89 -1.97
C VAL A 148 -8.68 -1.46 -1.72
N VAL A 149 -8.06 -0.48 -2.39
CA VAL A 149 -8.45 0.92 -2.27
C VAL A 149 -9.42 1.28 -3.40
N THR A 150 -10.52 1.94 -3.05
CA THR A 150 -11.49 2.46 -3.99
C THR A 150 -12.02 3.83 -3.55
N GLU A 151 -12.68 4.55 -4.43
CA GLU A 151 -13.48 5.73 -4.11
C GLU A 151 -14.98 5.42 -4.32
N PRO A 152 -15.90 6.05 -3.60
CA PRO A 152 -17.33 5.75 -3.74
C PRO A 152 -17.90 6.37 -5.05
N GLY A 153 -17.77 5.65 -6.14
CA GLY A 153 -18.19 6.06 -7.49
C GLY A 153 -18.86 4.95 -8.26
N LEU A 154 -19.47 5.29 -9.39
CA LEU A 154 -20.27 4.38 -10.22
C LEU A 154 -19.59 3.04 -10.55
N PHE A 155 -18.29 3.06 -10.81
CA PHE A 155 -17.54 1.85 -11.19
C PHE A 155 -16.81 1.18 -10.02
N ALA A 156 -17.01 1.67 -8.78
CA ALA A 156 -16.31 1.17 -7.59
C ALA A 156 -16.58 -0.32 -7.36
N VAL A 157 -17.84 -0.73 -7.40
CA VAL A 157 -18.26 -2.12 -7.17
C VAL A 157 -17.60 -3.08 -8.15
N MET A 158 -17.60 -2.72 -9.45
CA MET A 158 -16.95 -3.55 -10.47
C MET A 158 -15.44 -3.62 -10.31
N ALA A 159 -14.80 -2.49 -9.97
CA ALA A 159 -13.35 -2.42 -9.75
C ALA A 159 -12.94 -3.26 -8.55
N VAL A 160 -13.65 -3.14 -7.43
CA VAL A 160 -13.45 -3.96 -6.22
C VAL A 160 -13.65 -5.44 -6.54
N GLY A 161 -14.73 -5.79 -7.26
CA GLY A 161 -15.00 -7.18 -7.62
C GLY A 161 -13.90 -7.82 -8.46
N ARG A 162 -13.27 -7.06 -9.37
CA ARG A 162 -12.11 -7.56 -10.14
C ARG A 162 -10.87 -7.72 -9.24
N ALA A 163 -10.59 -6.76 -8.37
CA ALA A 163 -9.45 -6.85 -7.45
C ALA A 163 -9.60 -8.04 -6.48
N MET A 164 -10.80 -8.24 -5.93
CA MET A 164 -11.08 -9.38 -5.05
C MET A 164 -10.93 -10.73 -5.76
N ARG A 165 -11.35 -10.84 -7.03
CA ARG A 165 -11.12 -12.05 -7.85
C ARG A 165 -9.63 -12.30 -8.07
N THR A 166 -8.85 -11.27 -8.40
CA THR A 166 -7.38 -11.43 -8.55
C THR A 166 -6.73 -11.92 -7.25
N ILE A 167 -7.12 -11.38 -6.09
CA ILE A 167 -6.64 -11.86 -4.80
C ILE A 167 -7.02 -13.33 -4.60
N ASP A 168 -8.24 -13.72 -4.94
CA ASP A 168 -8.74 -15.08 -4.79
C ASP A 168 -8.01 -16.06 -5.72
N ASP A 169 -7.71 -15.66 -6.96
CA ASP A 169 -6.93 -16.44 -7.93
C ASP A 169 -5.49 -16.65 -7.41
N LEU A 170 -4.85 -15.60 -6.86
CA LEU A 170 -3.53 -15.74 -6.25
C LEU A 170 -3.53 -16.66 -5.03
N ARG A 171 -4.59 -16.66 -4.23
CA ARG A 171 -4.77 -17.56 -3.09
C ARG A 171 -4.96 -19.02 -3.49
N ARG A 172 -5.61 -19.26 -4.62
CA ARG A 172 -5.80 -20.62 -5.18
C ARG A 172 -4.55 -21.12 -5.89
N GLY A 173 -3.61 -20.25 -6.20
CA GLY A 173 -2.39 -20.54 -6.94
C GLY A 173 -1.12 -20.23 -6.13
N PRO A 174 -0.32 -19.21 -6.54
CA PRO A 174 1.04 -19.01 -6.04
C PRO A 174 1.13 -18.52 -4.58
N SER A 175 0.05 -18.00 -3.99
CA SER A 175 0.09 -17.43 -2.63
C SER A 175 -1.09 -17.86 -1.74
N PRO A 176 -1.16 -19.14 -1.29
CA PRO A 176 -2.25 -19.62 -0.43
C PRO A 176 -2.34 -18.91 0.92
N ALA A 177 -1.25 -18.30 1.37
CA ALA A 177 -1.19 -17.56 2.63
C ALA A 177 -1.82 -16.15 2.54
N LEU A 178 -1.86 -15.54 1.34
CA LEU A 178 -2.45 -14.23 1.12
C LEU A 178 -3.92 -14.21 1.57
N GLN A 179 -4.31 -13.21 2.35
CA GLN A 179 -5.70 -13.01 2.77
C GLN A 179 -6.15 -11.58 2.44
N PRO A 180 -7.39 -11.36 1.98
CA PRO A 180 -7.92 -10.02 1.91
C PRO A 180 -8.08 -9.48 3.33
N LEU A 181 -7.52 -8.29 3.59
CA LEU A 181 -7.81 -7.53 4.81
C LEU A 181 -9.18 -6.84 4.66
N GLY A 182 -9.40 -6.23 3.50
CA GLY A 182 -10.66 -5.57 3.18
C GLY A 182 -10.51 -4.45 2.16
N ILE A 183 -11.56 -3.63 2.10
CA ILE A 183 -11.74 -2.55 1.15
C ILE A 183 -11.68 -1.23 1.91
N VAL A 184 -10.71 -0.38 1.60
CA VAL A 184 -10.62 0.99 2.09
C VAL A 184 -11.35 1.90 1.09
N VAL A 185 -12.44 2.52 1.55
CA VAL A 185 -13.16 3.53 0.75
C VAL A 185 -12.55 4.90 1.06
N ASN A 186 -11.87 5.46 0.07
CA ASN A 186 -11.13 6.71 0.16
C ASN A 186 -11.90 7.88 -0.48
N ARG A 187 -11.53 9.13 -0.13
CA ARG A 187 -12.10 10.36 -0.68
C ARG A 187 -13.61 10.48 -0.47
N VAL A 188 -14.07 10.08 0.70
CA VAL A 188 -15.49 10.17 1.04
C VAL A 188 -15.86 11.60 1.41
N ARG A 189 -16.87 12.15 0.74
CA ARG A 189 -17.48 13.47 0.99
C ARG A 189 -18.76 13.29 1.78
N ALA A 190 -18.77 13.72 3.04
CA ALA A 190 -19.90 13.50 3.96
C ALA A 190 -21.27 14.03 3.45
N ARG A 191 -21.27 15.04 2.55
CA ARG A 191 -22.49 15.65 2.03
C ARG A 191 -22.89 15.16 0.63
N SER A 192 -22.21 14.15 0.06
CA SER A 192 -22.51 13.62 -1.26
C SER A 192 -23.53 12.48 -1.16
N ILE A 193 -24.75 12.71 -1.63
CA ILE A 193 -25.81 11.68 -1.67
C ILE A 193 -25.38 10.51 -2.58
N GLU A 194 -24.78 10.81 -3.73
CA GLU A 194 -24.28 9.78 -4.65
C GLU A 194 -23.24 8.90 -3.98
N GLN A 195 -22.25 9.50 -3.27
CA GLN A 195 -21.23 8.72 -2.58
C GLN A 195 -21.80 7.89 -1.41
N ALA A 196 -22.81 8.42 -0.70
CA ALA A 196 -23.50 7.68 0.36
C ALA A 196 -24.18 6.44 -0.22
N PHE A 197 -24.89 6.58 -1.34
CA PHE A 197 -25.51 5.47 -2.03
C PHE A 197 -24.49 4.42 -2.50
N ARG A 198 -23.35 4.85 -3.07
CA ARG A 198 -22.28 3.92 -3.50
C ARG A 198 -21.59 3.22 -2.34
N LEU A 199 -21.43 3.91 -1.22
CA LEU A 199 -20.89 3.31 -0.01
C LEU A 199 -21.82 2.22 0.54
N GLU A 200 -23.13 2.50 0.58
CA GLU A 200 -24.14 1.52 0.98
C GLU A 200 -24.15 0.31 0.05
N GLU A 201 -24.05 0.51 -1.27
CA GLU A 201 -23.94 -0.56 -2.27
C GLU A 201 -22.71 -1.45 -2.00
N LEU A 202 -21.55 -0.86 -1.74
CA LEU A 202 -20.33 -1.60 -1.37
C LEU A 202 -20.53 -2.37 -0.06
N GLN A 203 -21.15 -1.77 0.97
CA GLN A 203 -21.43 -2.41 2.24
C GLN A 203 -22.39 -3.58 2.10
N ASN A 204 -23.44 -3.44 1.28
CA ASN A 204 -24.40 -4.52 1.03
C ASN A 204 -23.77 -5.72 0.31
N LEU A 205 -22.81 -5.48 -0.59
CA LEU A 205 -22.17 -6.53 -1.37
C LEU A 205 -20.99 -7.20 -0.66
N TYR A 206 -20.22 -6.44 0.10
CA TYR A 206 -18.97 -6.93 0.70
C TYR A 206 -19.01 -7.00 2.23
N GLY A 207 -20.05 -6.45 2.86
CA GLY A 207 -20.26 -6.54 4.30
C GLY A 207 -19.07 -6.10 5.12
N PRO A 208 -18.56 -6.96 6.03
CA PRO A 208 -17.46 -6.62 6.94
C PRO A 208 -16.10 -6.45 6.25
N LEU A 209 -16.00 -6.77 4.96
CA LEU A 209 -14.79 -6.48 4.17
C LEU A 209 -14.68 -4.99 3.84
N VAL A 210 -15.77 -4.21 3.86
CA VAL A 210 -15.67 -2.75 3.78
C VAL A 210 -15.15 -2.24 5.12
N LEU A 211 -13.92 -1.75 5.14
CA LEU A 211 -13.24 -1.33 6.36
C LEU A 211 -13.82 -0.01 6.89
N SER A 212 -13.91 0.08 8.20
CA SER A 212 -14.29 1.29 8.92
C SER A 212 -13.14 1.70 9.84
N PRO A 213 -12.88 3.01 9.96
CA PRO A 213 -13.55 4.14 9.30
C PRO A 213 -13.21 4.27 7.81
N VAL A 214 -14.07 4.95 7.04
CA VAL A 214 -13.77 5.37 5.68
C VAL A 214 -12.81 6.57 5.71
N VAL A 215 -12.01 6.75 4.66
CA VAL A 215 -11.05 7.87 4.59
C VAL A 215 -11.75 9.11 4.00
N PRO A 216 -11.91 10.20 4.76
CA PRO A 216 -12.57 11.39 4.28
C PRO A 216 -11.71 12.15 3.26
N GLU A 217 -12.34 12.84 2.31
CA GLU A 217 -11.64 13.75 1.42
C GLU A 217 -11.22 15.01 2.17
N ARG A 218 -9.92 15.20 2.35
CA ARG A 218 -9.33 16.34 3.04
C ARG A 218 -8.08 16.83 2.30
N ALA A 219 -8.01 18.12 2.02
CA ALA A 219 -6.84 18.75 1.39
C ALA A 219 -5.55 18.57 2.22
N ALA A 220 -5.68 18.46 3.53
CA ALA A 220 -4.56 18.25 4.45
C ALA A 220 -3.71 17.02 4.08
N LEU A 221 -4.32 15.94 3.57
CA LEU A 221 -3.58 14.76 3.13
C LEU A 221 -2.66 15.06 1.95
N GLN A 222 -3.19 15.76 0.93
CA GLN A 222 -2.40 16.15 -0.25
C GLN A 222 -1.32 17.18 0.11
N GLN A 223 -1.62 18.11 1.01
CA GLN A 223 -0.67 19.12 1.46
C GLN A 223 0.50 18.48 2.23
N ALA A 224 0.22 17.55 3.14
CA ALA A 224 1.25 16.81 3.87
C ALA A 224 2.14 16.00 2.91
N GLN A 225 1.54 15.29 1.96
CA GLN A 225 2.26 14.51 0.94
C GLN A 225 3.13 15.40 0.04
N GLY A 226 2.60 16.53 -0.44
CA GLY A 226 3.35 17.50 -1.25
C GLY A 226 4.52 18.15 -0.51
N ALA A 227 4.47 18.20 0.82
CA ALA A 227 5.54 18.67 1.69
C ALA A 227 6.50 17.57 2.15
N ALA A 228 6.32 16.33 1.67
CA ALA A 228 7.04 15.14 2.14
C ALA A 228 7.01 15.02 3.68
N GLN A 229 5.81 15.15 4.27
CA GLN A 229 5.60 15.05 5.71
C GLN A 229 4.51 14.03 6.05
N PRO A 230 4.62 13.33 7.18
CA PRO A 230 3.57 12.44 7.66
C PRO A 230 2.32 13.24 8.05
N VAL A 231 1.13 12.69 7.76
CA VAL A 231 -0.15 13.35 8.10
C VAL A 231 -0.33 13.55 9.61
N HIS A 232 0.28 12.69 10.44
CA HIS A 232 0.27 12.82 11.90
C HIS A 232 1.02 14.06 12.41
N ALA A 233 2.04 14.51 11.67
CA ALA A 233 2.76 15.75 11.98
C ALA A 233 2.16 17.00 11.32
N TRP A 234 1.17 16.83 10.43
CA TRP A 234 0.55 17.96 9.72
C TRP A 234 -0.43 18.71 10.63
N PRO A 235 -0.40 20.06 10.64
CA PRO A 235 -1.24 20.83 11.55
C PRO A 235 -2.73 20.84 11.15
N GLY A 236 -3.59 21.03 12.15
CA GLY A 236 -5.00 21.29 11.98
C GLY A 236 -5.92 20.08 12.18
N GLN A 237 -7.20 20.37 12.44
CA GLN A 237 -8.21 19.38 12.79
C GLN A 237 -8.43 18.33 11.67
N ALA A 238 -8.37 18.74 10.41
CA ALA A 238 -8.53 17.85 9.27
C ALA A 238 -7.41 16.79 9.17
N ALA A 239 -6.18 17.17 9.53
CA ALA A 239 -5.07 16.24 9.61
C ALA A 239 -5.21 15.29 10.80
N ALA A 240 -5.64 15.80 11.95
CA ALA A 240 -5.90 14.96 13.12
C ALA A 240 -7.01 13.93 12.88
N GLU A 241 -8.07 14.28 12.14
CA GLU A 241 -9.13 13.34 11.73
C GLU A 241 -8.57 12.23 10.82
N LEU A 242 -7.72 12.59 9.85
CA LEU A 242 -7.05 11.63 8.98
C LEU A 242 -6.10 10.73 9.76
N ALA A 243 -5.31 11.29 10.68
CA ALA A 243 -4.40 10.55 11.55
C ALA A 243 -5.15 9.46 12.32
N GLN A 244 -6.24 9.80 13.01
CA GLN A 244 -7.08 8.85 13.73
C GLN A 244 -7.68 7.78 12.79
N THR A 245 -8.07 8.18 11.57
CA THR A 245 -8.58 7.26 10.55
C THR A 245 -7.52 6.22 10.17
N PHE A 246 -6.30 6.65 9.89
CA PHE A 246 -5.21 5.74 9.51
C PHE A 246 -4.72 4.88 10.68
N GLU A 247 -4.74 5.40 11.90
CA GLU A 247 -4.48 4.60 13.09
C GLU A 247 -5.49 3.45 13.25
N ALA A 248 -6.78 3.73 13.08
CA ALA A 248 -7.82 2.72 13.18
C ALA A 248 -7.68 1.65 12.07
N LEU A 249 -7.34 2.05 10.83
CA LEU A 249 -7.09 1.13 9.73
C LEU A 249 -5.84 0.28 9.94
N LEU A 250 -4.75 0.87 10.45
CA LEU A 250 -3.53 0.13 10.82
C LEU A 250 -3.81 -0.86 11.94
N GLU A 251 -4.56 -0.47 12.97
CA GLU A 251 -4.95 -1.35 14.07
C GLU A 251 -5.74 -2.56 13.57
N ARG A 252 -6.61 -2.35 12.59
CA ARG A 252 -7.37 -3.44 11.95
C ARG A 252 -6.43 -4.44 11.25
N ALA A 253 -5.41 -3.94 10.54
CA ALA A 253 -4.40 -4.78 9.91
C ALA A 253 -3.56 -5.53 10.95
N TRP A 254 -3.19 -4.84 12.03
CA TRP A 254 -2.35 -5.37 13.09
C TRP A 254 -2.99 -6.50 13.89
N ARG A 255 -4.31 -6.40 14.14
CA ARG A 255 -5.10 -7.41 14.85
C ARG A 255 -5.54 -8.59 13.98
N ALA A 256 -5.41 -8.48 12.65
CA ALA A 256 -5.77 -9.58 11.78
C ALA A 256 -4.89 -10.81 12.11
N PRO A 257 -5.47 -12.04 12.16
CA PRO A 257 -4.70 -13.23 12.47
C PRO A 257 -3.50 -13.36 11.52
N ARG A 258 -2.31 -13.50 12.08
CA ARG A 258 -1.09 -13.85 11.35
C ARG A 258 -0.97 -15.37 11.32
N ARG A 259 -0.57 -15.93 10.21
CA ARG A 259 -0.33 -17.37 10.09
C ARG A 259 1.14 -17.67 10.26
#